data_2d908abd31fb1cde411771e297156be5
#
_entry.id   2d908abd31fb1cde411771e297156be5
#
_cell.length_a   1.000
_cell.length_b   1.000
_cell.length_c   1.000
_cell.angle_alpha   90.00
_cell.angle_beta   90.00
_cell.angle_gamma   90.00
#
_symmetry.space_group_name_H-M   'P 1'
#
loop_
_entity.id
_entity.type
_entity.pdbx_description
1 polymer ?
#
loop_
_entity_poly.entity_id
_entity_poly.type
_entity_poly.pdbx_seq_one_letter_code
_entity_poly.pdbx_strand_id
1 'polypeptide(L)'
;LITPVAWLIAVGPLALVALAVLPGRTAPVIGRAIAVGLVNLGVAVATAVAVGLNGVVATGTAGYAGIGFGLYLDSLSAAMFCLVSFVGLVVIAYSKNYMDGDPGQNRFTRLLCVTLASVLVVILSGNLGQFLLAWIATSVGLQALLLFYPERHAAVLAGRKKFIASRLGEFFVLAAAVLIYVTFHSLDYGTIFAAARSAVQGQIPVIVHVASAALVVAALLKSAQFPMHGWLTEVMETPTPVSALLHAGIINAGGFLILRFSSIVSLSTPSLVFLAIVGGFTALFGSVVMLTQTSIKVSLAFSTVAQMGFMMLE
;
A
#
# COMPACT_ATOMS: atom_id res chain seq x y z
N LEU A 1 24.49 -1.94 17.30
CA LEU A 1 24.62 -0.48 17.08
C LEU A 1 23.67 0.08 16.00
N ILE A 2 23.11 -0.75 15.10
CA ILE A 2 22.24 -0.31 13.99
C ILE A 2 20.78 -0.13 14.43
N THR A 3 20.33 -0.83 15.47
CA THR A 3 18.93 -0.84 15.91
C THR A 3 18.36 0.52 16.36
N PRO A 4 19.03 1.35 17.16
CA PRO A 4 18.47 2.65 17.54
C PRO A 4 18.41 3.65 16.38
N VAL A 5 19.36 3.57 15.42
CA VAL A 5 19.39 4.45 14.24
C VAL A 5 18.27 4.08 13.27
N ALA A 6 17.89 2.80 13.18
CA ALA A 6 16.81 2.35 12.30
C ALA A 6 15.46 2.99 12.66
N TRP A 7 15.21 3.32 13.93
CA TRP A 7 13.98 4.01 14.34
C TRP A 7 13.86 5.44 13.82
N LEU A 8 14.96 6.08 13.43
CA LEU A 8 14.91 7.40 12.77
C LEU A 8 14.16 7.36 11.45
N ILE A 9 14.07 6.21 10.81
CA ILE A 9 13.33 6.02 9.56
C ILE A 9 11.82 6.22 9.78
N ALA A 10 11.31 5.87 10.95
CA ALA A 10 9.91 6.08 11.30
C ALA A 10 9.55 7.58 11.49
N VAL A 11 10.53 8.46 11.64
CA VAL A 11 10.30 9.90 11.84
C VAL A 11 9.58 10.52 10.64
N GLY A 12 9.87 10.10 9.41
CA GLY A 12 9.22 10.62 8.21
C GLY A 12 7.70 10.40 8.19
N PRO A 13 7.21 9.15 8.26
CA PRO A 13 5.79 8.87 8.37
C PRO A 13 5.13 9.52 9.59
N LEU A 14 5.78 9.51 10.76
CA LEU A 14 5.25 10.13 11.97
C LEU A 14 5.12 11.66 11.84
N ALA A 15 6.07 12.32 11.18
CA ALA A 15 5.98 13.76 10.90
C ALA A 15 4.81 14.11 9.97
N LEU A 16 4.52 13.26 8.97
CA LEU A 16 3.34 13.42 8.12
C LEU A 16 2.04 13.26 8.91
N VAL A 17 1.96 12.29 9.83
CA VAL A 17 0.81 12.13 10.73
C VAL A 17 0.69 13.35 11.66
N ALA A 18 1.79 13.81 12.26
CA ALA A 18 1.78 14.96 13.13
C ALA A 18 1.27 16.23 12.42
N LEU A 19 1.69 16.45 11.16
CA LEU A 19 1.18 17.56 10.34
C LEU A 19 -0.33 17.48 10.09
N ALA A 20 -0.84 16.26 9.96
CA ALA A 20 -2.26 16.07 9.71
C ALA A 20 -3.12 16.31 10.95
N VAL A 21 -2.62 15.94 12.13
CA VAL A 21 -3.37 16.01 13.41
C VAL A 21 -3.22 17.36 14.09
N LEU A 22 -2.01 17.95 14.06
CA LEU A 22 -1.74 19.20 14.78
C LEU A 22 -2.47 20.38 14.13
N PRO A 23 -3.21 21.18 14.93
CA PRO A 23 -3.90 22.36 14.42
C PRO A 23 -2.88 23.46 14.12
N GLY A 24 -2.58 23.66 12.85
CA GLY A 24 -1.77 24.81 12.42
C GLY A 24 -2.67 26.02 12.16
N ARG A 25 -2.63 27.00 13.05
CA ARG A 25 -3.47 28.21 12.96
C ARG A 25 -2.91 29.32 12.06
N THR A 26 -1.63 29.36 11.73
CA THR A 26 -0.98 30.57 11.18
C THR A 26 -0.19 30.38 9.89
N ALA A 27 0.07 29.16 9.41
CA ALA A 27 0.81 28.93 8.17
C ALA A 27 0.13 27.88 7.31
N PRO A 28 0.19 28.00 5.98
CA PRO A 28 -0.40 27.02 5.08
C PRO A 28 0.23 25.64 5.33
N VAL A 29 -0.61 24.64 5.57
CA VAL A 29 -0.20 23.26 5.86
C VAL A 29 0.63 22.68 4.71
N ILE A 30 0.35 23.11 3.48
CA ILE A 30 0.97 22.59 2.26
C ILE A 30 2.49 22.87 2.20
N GLY A 31 2.96 24.04 2.61
CA GLY A 31 4.39 24.37 2.63
C GLY A 31 5.17 23.46 3.60
N ARG A 32 4.60 23.21 4.78
CA ARG A 32 5.16 22.28 5.77
C ARG A 32 5.13 20.84 5.26
N ALA A 33 4.05 20.43 4.57
CA ALA A 33 3.93 19.11 3.99
C ALA A 33 4.99 18.86 2.91
N ILE A 34 5.31 19.86 2.08
CA ILE A 34 6.41 19.78 1.11
C ILE A 34 7.76 19.60 1.82
N ALA A 35 8.02 20.40 2.87
CA ALA A 35 9.27 20.30 3.62
C ALA A 35 9.45 18.93 4.27
N VAL A 36 8.40 18.40 4.92
CA VAL A 36 8.41 17.04 5.49
C VAL A 36 8.55 15.98 4.40
N GLY A 37 7.90 16.15 3.23
CA GLY A 37 8.05 15.27 2.08
C GLY A 37 9.49 15.20 1.56
N LEU A 38 10.20 16.34 1.50
CA LEU A 38 11.62 16.39 1.14
C LEU A 38 12.49 15.65 2.15
N VAL A 39 12.28 15.88 3.43
CA VAL A 39 13.00 15.17 4.50
C VAL A 39 12.73 13.66 4.40
N ASN A 40 11.48 13.27 4.21
CA ASN A 40 11.10 11.85 4.07
C ASN A 40 11.77 11.18 2.86
N LEU A 41 11.87 11.89 1.72
CA LEU A 41 12.60 11.41 0.55
C LEU A 41 14.10 11.25 0.86
N GLY A 42 14.72 12.21 1.55
CA GLY A 42 16.10 12.10 2.00
C GLY A 42 16.34 10.88 2.89
N VAL A 43 15.43 10.64 3.85
CA VAL A 43 15.46 9.45 4.70
C VAL A 43 15.28 8.16 3.88
N ALA A 44 14.40 8.16 2.87
CA ALA A 44 14.20 6.99 2.02
C ALA A 44 15.46 6.64 1.21
N VAL A 45 16.13 7.64 0.63
CA VAL A 45 17.41 7.44 -0.09
C VAL A 45 18.50 6.94 0.87
N ALA A 46 18.63 7.54 2.05
CA ALA A 46 19.58 7.08 3.06
C ALA A 46 19.30 5.62 3.49
N THR A 47 18.02 5.26 3.62
CA THR A 47 17.60 3.87 3.91
C THR A 47 17.99 2.92 2.78
N ALA A 48 17.81 3.30 1.53
CA ALA A 48 18.19 2.48 0.38
C ALA A 48 19.71 2.24 0.33
N VAL A 49 20.51 3.26 0.59
CA VAL A 49 21.97 3.12 0.72
C VAL A 49 22.33 2.20 1.88
N ALA A 50 21.71 2.39 3.05
CA ALA A 50 21.98 1.56 4.24
C ALA A 50 21.65 0.08 4.00
N VAL A 51 20.51 -0.21 3.36
CA VAL A 51 20.11 -1.58 2.99
C VAL A 51 21.06 -2.16 1.92
N GLY A 52 21.49 -1.36 0.95
CA GLY A 52 22.45 -1.79 -0.07
C GLY A 52 23.82 -2.17 0.51
N LEU A 53 24.28 -1.48 1.56
CA LEU A 53 25.56 -1.74 2.21
C LEU A 53 25.53 -2.85 3.27
N ASN A 54 24.43 -2.93 4.04
CA ASN A 54 24.35 -3.81 5.22
C ASN A 54 23.38 -5.00 5.03
N GLY A 55 22.67 -5.09 3.91
CA GLY A 55 21.60 -6.09 3.71
C GLY A 55 20.34 -5.73 4.49
N VAL A 56 19.57 -6.77 4.88
CA VAL A 56 18.30 -6.58 5.59
C VAL A 56 18.53 -5.96 6.96
N VAL A 57 17.84 -4.86 7.23
CA VAL A 57 17.83 -4.17 8.53
C VAL A 57 16.46 -4.38 9.17
N ALA A 58 16.41 -5.15 10.26
CA ALA A 58 15.19 -5.39 11.02
C ALA A 58 15.37 -4.89 12.45
N THR A 59 14.34 -4.24 12.99
CA THR A 59 14.26 -3.93 14.42
C THR A 59 13.43 -5.00 15.10
N GLY A 60 13.74 -5.32 16.36
CA GLY A 60 12.83 -6.14 17.15
C GLY A 60 11.47 -5.45 17.31
N THR A 61 10.41 -6.24 17.47
CA THR A 61 9.06 -5.71 17.70
C THR A 61 8.98 -5.07 19.09
N ALA A 62 8.84 -3.74 19.13
CA ALA A 62 8.57 -3.01 20.36
C ALA A 62 7.07 -3.10 20.68
N GLY A 63 6.67 -3.96 21.61
CA GLY A 63 5.27 -4.19 21.95
C GLY A 63 5.08 -5.30 22.98
N TYR A 64 3.83 -5.74 23.16
CA TYR A 64 3.45 -6.80 24.09
C TYR A 64 2.90 -8.02 23.33
N ALA A 65 3.29 -9.23 23.75
CA ALA A 65 2.81 -10.51 23.19
C ALA A 65 2.98 -10.64 21.65
N GLY A 66 4.07 -10.07 21.09
CA GLY A 66 4.34 -10.14 19.65
C GLY A 66 3.52 -9.15 18.80
N ILE A 67 2.65 -8.33 19.42
CA ILE A 67 1.93 -7.24 18.78
C ILE A 67 2.64 -5.93 19.12
N GLY A 68 3.10 -5.19 18.12
CA GLY A 68 3.80 -3.94 18.35
C GLY A 68 4.33 -3.32 17.07
N PHE A 69 5.16 -2.31 17.24
CA PHE A 69 5.83 -1.65 16.13
C PHE A 69 7.20 -2.25 15.88
N GLY A 70 7.47 -2.61 14.67
CA GLY A 70 8.77 -3.07 14.18
C GLY A 70 9.02 -2.55 12.77
N LEU A 71 10.28 -2.48 12.38
CA LEU A 71 10.70 -2.13 11.03
C LEU A 71 11.36 -3.35 10.40
N TYR A 72 11.02 -3.61 9.14
CA TYR A 72 11.67 -4.62 8.32
C TYR A 72 12.03 -4.01 6.96
N LEU A 73 13.31 -3.78 6.77
CA LEU A 73 13.89 -3.03 5.66
C LEU A 73 14.77 -3.97 4.85
N ASP A 74 14.26 -4.39 3.74
CA ASP A 74 14.95 -5.12 2.69
C ASP A 74 14.98 -4.32 1.39
N SER A 75 15.52 -4.87 0.33
CA SER A 75 15.61 -4.22 -0.98
C SER A 75 14.23 -3.82 -1.52
N LEU A 76 13.18 -4.64 -1.26
CA LEU A 76 11.81 -4.33 -1.65
C LEU A 76 11.27 -3.12 -0.89
N SER A 77 11.42 -3.09 0.45
CA SER A 77 11.02 -1.95 1.27
C SER A 77 11.75 -0.68 0.86
N ALA A 78 13.06 -0.76 0.65
CA ALA A 78 13.89 0.38 0.28
C ALA A 78 13.47 0.98 -1.06
N ALA A 79 13.27 0.15 -2.09
CA ALA A 79 12.81 0.59 -3.41
C ALA A 79 11.42 1.23 -3.35
N MET A 80 10.47 0.57 -2.67
CA MET A 80 9.11 1.08 -2.52
C MET A 80 9.05 2.34 -1.65
N PHE A 81 9.90 2.45 -0.62
CA PHE A 81 9.98 3.65 0.21
C PHE A 81 10.48 4.86 -0.59
N CYS A 82 11.51 4.70 -1.41
CA CYS A 82 11.99 5.74 -2.32
C CYS A 82 10.92 6.15 -3.33
N LEU A 83 10.29 5.17 -3.99
CA LEU A 83 9.27 5.42 -5.01
C LEU A 83 8.09 6.18 -4.43
N VAL A 84 7.50 5.68 -3.34
CA VAL A 84 6.31 6.28 -2.73
C VAL A 84 6.61 7.63 -2.09
N SER A 85 7.80 7.83 -1.50
CA SER A 85 8.22 9.12 -0.97
C SER A 85 8.40 10.16 -2.09
N PHE A 86 9.01 9.79 -3.22
CA PHE A 86 9.18 10.66 -4.37
C PHE A 86 7.81 11.04 -4.97
N VAL A 87 6.98 10.06 -5.31
CA VAL A 87 5.66 10.32 -5.87
C VAL A 87 4.79 11.12 -4.90
N GLY A 88 4.81 10.78 -3.61
CA GLY A 88 4.07 11.50 -2.57
C GLY A 88 4.47 12.97 -2.49
N LEU A 89 5.78 13.27 -2.56
CA LEU A 89 6.28 14.64 -2.61
C LEU A 89 5.79 15.39 -3.85
N VAL A 90 5.87 14.76 -5.03
CA VAL A 90 5.39 15.36 -6.29
C VAL A 90 3.88 15.65 -6.22
N VAL A 91 3.09 14.72 -5.68
CA VAL A 91 1.64 14.88 -5.53
C VAL A 91 1.31 16.00 -4.54
N ILE A 92 2.02 16.10 -3.40
CA ILE A 92 1.85 17.20 -2.45
C ILE A 92 2.20 18.54 -3.10
N ALA A 93 3.32 18.62 -3.82
CA ALA A 93 3.76 19.84 -4.52
C ALA A 93 2.77 20.26 -5.60
N TYR A 94 2.28 19.32 -6.40
CA TYR A 94 1.25 19.55 -7.42
C TYR A 94 -0.07 20.02 -6.80
N SER A 95 -0.46 19.45 -5.65
CA SER A 95 -1.68 19.82 -4.93
C SER A 95 -1.70 21.28 -4.48
N LYS A 96 -0.53 21.90 -4.31
CA LYS A 96 -0.41 23.32 -3.95
C LYS A 96 -1.10 24.21 -4.99
N ASN A 97 -0.78 24.00 -6.27
CA ASN A 97 -1.33 24.80 -7.34
C ASN A 97 -2.74 24.32 -7.75
N TYR A 98 -3.00 23.00 -7.68
CA TYR A 98 -4.29 22.44 -8.05
C TYR A 98 -5.42 22.86 -7.11
N MET A 99 -5.14 22.99 -5.81
CA MET A 99 -6.09 23.38 -4.77
C MET A 99 -5.99 24.87 -4.40
N ASP A 100 -5.29 25.67 -5.19
CA ASP A 100 -5.14 27.09 -4.90
C ASP A 100 -6.49 27.81 -4.97
N GLY A 101 -6.79 28.60 -3.93
CA GLY A 101 -8.09 29.26 -3.79
C GLY A 101 -9.24 28.39 -3.26
N ASP A 102 -9.05 27.07 -3.12
CA ASP A 102 -10.08 26.20 -2.51
C ASP A 102 -10.06 26.31 -0.97
N PRO A 103 -11.21 26.63 -0.32
CA PRO A 103 -11.30 26.72 1.13
C PRO A 103 -10.98 25.38 1.83
N GLY A 104 -11.10 24.26 1.12
CA GLY A 104 -10.78 22.90 1.59
C GLY A 104 -9.30 22.51 1.47
N GLN A 105 -8.41 23.35 0.91
CA GLN A 105 -7.01 23.01 0.64
C GLN A 105 -6.28 22.42 1.88
N ASN A 106 -6.46 23.01 3.04
CA ASN A 106 -5.81 22.53 4.27
C ASN A 106 -6.33 21.14 4.70
N ARG A 107 -7.65 20.91 4.58
CA ARG A 107 -8.28 19.61 4.86
C ARG A 107 -7.79 18.56 3.87
N PHE A 108 -7.72 18.90 2.58
CA PHE A 108 -7.22 18.04 1.53
C PHE A 108 -5.77 17.63 1.80
N THR A 109 -4.89 18.59 2.07
CA THR A 109 -3.47 18.34 2.37
C THR A 109 -3.28 17.43 3.59
N ARG A 110 -4.07 17.62 4.65
CA ARG A 110 -4.02 16.76 5.84
C ARG A 110 -4.41 15.32 5.53
N LEU A 111 -5.52 15.12 4.79
CA LEU A 111 -5.95 13.79 4.36
C LEU A 111 -4.90 13.12 3.47
N LEU A 112 -4.28 13.89 2.56
CA LEU A 112 -3.21 13.41 1.70
C LEU A 112 -1.99 12.94 2.52
N CYS A 113 -1.58 13.73 3.52
CA CYS A 113 -0.45 13.39 4.41
C CYS A 113 -0.73 12.13 5.24
N VAL A 114 -1.94 11.99 5.82
CA VAL A 114 -2.32 10.76 6.57
C VAL A 114 -2.31 9.54 5.67
N THR A 115 -2.88 9.67 4.47
CA THR A 115 -2.94 8.55 3.51
C THR A 115 -1.52 8.14 3.10
N LEU A 116 -0.66 9.10 2.75
CA LEU A 116 0.73 8.83 2.40
C LEU A 116 1.49 8.19 3.57
N ALA A 117 1.36 8.74 4.78
CA ALA A 117 1.97 8.16 5.97
C ALA A 117 1.54 6.72 6.21
N SER A 118 0.26 6.42 6.04
CA SER A 118 -0.27 5.05 6.17
C SER A 118 0.34 4.09 5.16
N VAL A 119 0.52 4.52 3.90
CA VAL A 119 1.19 3.72 2.86
C VAL A 119 2.65 3.47 3.23
N LEU A 120 3.36 4.48 3.72
CA LEU A 120 4.75 4.34 4.16
C LEU A 120 4.88 3.37 5.35
N VAL A 121 3.94 3.41 6.31
CA VAL A 121 3.91 2.45 7.44
C VAL A 121 3.65 1.01 6.93
N VAL A 122 2.81 0.80 5.90
CA VAL A 122 2.65 -0.52 5.26
C VAL A 122 3.99 -1.03 4.73
N ILE A 123 4.74 -0.19 4.02
CA ILE A 123 6.02 -0.55 3.41
C ILE A 123 7.09 -0.89 4.45
N LEU A 124 7.14 -0.11 5.53
CA LEU A 124 8.17 -0.20 6.57
C LEU A 124 7.82 -1.21 7.67
N SER A 125 6.59 -1.76 7.68
CA SER A 125 6.15 -2.65 8.76
C SER A 125 7.02 -3.90 8.88
N GLY A 126 7.38 -4.24 10.12
CA GLY A 126 8.11 -5.46 10.47
C GLY A 126 7.23 -6.51 11.13
N ASN A 127 5.96 -6.20 11.37
CA ASN A 127 5.00 -7.04 12.05
C ASN A 127 3.68 -7.09 11.29
N LEU A 128 3.07 -8.29 11.22
CA LEU A 128 1.84 -8.53 10.48
C LEU A 128 0.64 -7.76 11.07
N GLY A 129 0.59 -7.56 12.39
CA GLY A 129 -0.45 -6.75 13.04
C GLY A 129 -0.33 -5.26 12.67
N GLN A 130 0.89 -4.72 12.69
CA GLN A 130 1.16 -3.35 12.23
C GLN A 130 0.81 -3.17 10.75
N PHE A 131 1.17 -4.15 9.91
CA PHE A 131 0.82 -4.17 8.50
C PHE A 131 -0.70 -4.08 8.29
N LEU A 132 -1.47 -4.92 8.99
CA LEU A 132 -2.93 -4.94 8.88
C LEU A 132 -3.56 -3.59 9.29
N LEU A 133 -3.12 -3.02 10.40
CA LEU A 133 -3.61 -1.70 10.85
C LEU A 133 -3.29 -0.60 9.84
N ALA A 134 -2.06 -0.56 9.34
CA ALA A 134 -1.65 0.40 8.32
C ALA A 134 -2.40 0.19 6.98
N TRP A 135 -2.65 -1.07 6.60
CA TRP A 135 -3.44 -1.44 5.43
C TRP A 135 -4.87 -0.91 5.51
N ILE A 136 -5.54 -1.07 6.67
CA ILE A 136 -6.86 -0.50 6.93
C ILE A 136 -6.79 1.03 6.88
N ALA A 137 -5.79 1.64 7.51
CA ALA A 137 -5.62 3.10 7.52
C ALA A 137 -5.45 3.68 6.11
N THR A 138 -4.70 3.01 5.21
CA THR A 138 -4.60 3.42 3.80
C THR A 138 -5.95 3.41 3.10
N SER A 139 -6.78 2.41 3.39
CA SER A 139 -8.10 2.29 2.78
C SER A 139 -9.06 3.36 3.27
N VAL A 140 -9.03 3.68 4.56
CA VAL A 140 -9.84 4.75 5.17
C VAL A 140 -9.39 6.13 4.68
N GLY A 141 -8.07 6.40 4.66
CA GLY A 141 -7.52 7.64 4.15
C GLY A 141 -7.89 7.89 2.68
N LEU A 142 -7.73 6.87 1.82
CA LEU A 142 -8.14 6.96 0.43
C LEU A 142 -9.64 7.18 0.29
N GLN A 143 -10.47 6.50 1.10
CA GLN A 143 -11.92 6.69 1.07
C GLN A 143 -12.30 8.15 1.38
N ALA A 144 -11.65 8.77 2.37
CA ALA A 144 -11.88 10.17 2.71
C ALA A 144 -11.45 11.13 1.59
N LEU A 145 -10.38 10.81 0.86
CA LEU A 145 -9.92 11.58 -0.30
C LEU A 145 -10.86 11.42 -1.51
N LEU A 146 -11.38 10.23 -1.77
CA LEU A 146 -12.32 9.97 -2.87
C LEU A 146 -13.64 10.72 -2.66
N LEU A 147 -14.10 10.81 -1.41
CA LEU A 147 -15.32 11.51 -1.01
C LEU A 147 -15.07 12.96 -0.60
N PHE A 148 -13.96 13.57 -1.06
CA PHE A 148 -13.63 14.96 -0.70
C PHE A 148 -14.69 15.95 -1.17
N TYR A 149 -15.24 15.73 -2.37
CA TYR A 149 -16.38 16.50 -2.92
C TYR A 149 -17.64 15.60 -2.97
N PRO A 150 -18.43 15.59 -1.87
CA PRO A 150 -19.57 14.66 -1.75
C PRO A 150 -20.73 14.98 -2.70
N GLU A 151 -20.74 16.16 -3.32
CA GLU A 151 -21.77 16.60 -4.29
C GLU A 151 -21.66 15.85 -5.64
N ARG A 152 -20.51 15.24 -5.91
CA ARG A 152 -20.26 14.51 -7.17
C ARG A 152 -20.79 13.09 -7.06
N HIS A 153 -21.99 12.83 -7.59
CA HIS A 153 -22.63 11.51 -7.53
C HIS A 153 -21.77 10.37 -8.07
N ALA A 154 -21.04 10.60 -9.17
CA ALA A 154 -20.14 9.59 -9.73
C ALA A 154 -19.00 9.23 -8.76
N ALA A 155 -18.41 10.22 -8.06
CA ALA A 155 -17.38 9.97 -7.05
C ALA A 155 -17.93 9.19 -5.83
N VAL A 156 -19.17 9.46 -5.43
CA VAL A 156 -19.85 8.72 -4.34
C VAL A 156 -20.07 7.26 -4.73
N LEU A 157 -20.50 7.00 -5.97
CA LEU A 157 -20.71 5.62 -6.45
C LEU A 157 -19.40 4.85 -6.53
N ALA A 158 -18.35 5.45 -7.11
CA ALA A 158 -17.00 4.90 -7.14
C ALA A 158 -16.47 4.60 -5.72
N GLY A 159 -16.67 5.56 -4.80
CA GLY A 159 -16.30 5.40 -3.39
C GLY A 159 -17.00 4.22 -2.71
N ARG A 160 -18.29 3.99 -2.98
CA ARG A 160 -19.04 2.84 -2.44
C ARG A 160 -18.50 1.50 -2.97
N LYS A 161 -18.26 1.38 -4.28
CA LYS A 161 -17.68 0.17 -4.88
C LYS A 161 -16.30 -0.12 -4.32
N LYS A 162 -15.43 0.90 -4.25
CA LYS A 162 -14.11 0.79 -3.63
C LYS A 162 -14.19 0.41 -2.16
N PHE A 163 -15.16 0.96 -1.39
CA PHE A 163 -15.35 0.61 0.01
C PHE A 163 -15.62 -0.88 0.20
N ILE A 164 -16.53 -1.46 -0.59
CA ILE A 164 -16.85 -2.89 -0.54
C ILE A 164 -15.62 -3.73 -0.87
N ALA A 165 -14.93 -3.43 -1.98
CA ALA A 165 -13.71 -4.14 -2.37
C ALA A 165 -12.63 -4.07 -1.28
N SER A 166 -12.49 -2.91 -0.62
CA SER A 166 -11.51 -2.73 0.46
C SER A 166 -11.87 -3.53 1.72
N ARG A 167 -13.14 -3.55 2.14
CA ARG A 167 -13.61 -4.34 3.30
C ARG A 167 -13.39 -5.83 3.08
N LEU A 168 -13.71 -6.33 1.87
CA LEU A 168 -13.43 -7.70 1.51
C LEU A 168 -11.92 -8.01 1.52
N GLY A 169 -11.10 -7.14 0.93
CA GLY A 169 -9.64 -7.31 0.95
C GLY A 169 -9.07 -7.33 2.37
N GLU A 170 -9.54 -6.45 3.25
CA GLU A 170 -9.12 -6.40 4.66
C GLU A 170 -9.53 -7.64 5.44
N PHE A 171 -10.74 -8.17 5.18
CA PHE A 171 -11.19 -9.44 5.75
C PHE A 171 -10.23 -10.59 5.37
N PHE A 172 -9.82 -10.68 4.10
CA PHE A 172 -8.90 -11.71 3.65
C PHE A 172 -7.47 -11.53 4.22
N VAL A 173 -6.97 -10.28 4.36
CA VAL A 173 -5.69 -10.04 5.03
C VAL A 173 -5.77 -10.44 6.51
N LEU A 174 -6.87 -10.11 7.20
CA LEU A 174 -7.08 -10.51 8.58
C LEU A 174 -7.15 -12.04 8.72
N ALA A 175 -7.92 -12.71 7.86
CA ALA A 175 -8.01 -14.16 7.85
C ALA A 175 -6.63 -14.81 7.62
N ALA A 176 -5.86 -14.31 6.65
CA ALA A 176 -4.49 -14.76 6.41
C ALA A 176 -3.60 -14.54 7.64
N ALA A 177 -3.69 -13.39 8.29
CA ALA A 177 -2.92 -13.07 9.48
C ALA A 177 -3.21 -14.04 10.64
N VAL A 178 -4.48 -14.37 10.87
CA VAL A 178 -4.90 -15.35 11.88
C VAL A 178 -4.36 -16.74 11.53
N LEU A 179 -4.51 -17.20 10.28
CA LEU A 179 -4.01 -18.51 9.85
C LEU A 179 -2.48 -18.61 9.94
N ILE A 180 -1.75 -17.56 9.59
CA ILE A 180 -0.30 -17.46 9.72
C ILE A 180 0.08 -17.52 11.20
N TYR A 181 -0.61 -16.77 12.07
CA TYR A 181 -0.34 -16.81 13.50
C TYR A 181 -0.59 -18.18 14.11
N VAL A 182 -1.68 -18.86 13.76
CA VAL A 182 -1.99 -20.22 14.23
C VAL A 182 -0.91 -21.22 13.77
N THR A 183 -0.34 -21.02 12.58
CA THR A 183 0.68 -21.93 12.02
C THR A 183 2.08 -21.68 12.58
N PHE A 184 2.48 -20.42 12.66
CA PHE A 184 3.87 -20.04 13.00
C PHE A 184 4.02 -19.47 14.41
N HIS A 185 2.93 -19.30 15.16
CA HIS A 185 2.86 -18.73 16.51
C HIS A 185 3.60 -17.40 16.68
N SER A 186 3.71 -16.63 15.60
CA SER A 186 4.36 -15.32 15.57
C SER A 186 3.68 -14.39 14.57
N LEU A 187 3.77 -13.07 14.85
CA LEU A 187 3.39 -12.01 13.91
C LEU A 187 4.62 -11.26 13.36
N ASP A 188 5.82 -11.56 13.86
CA ASP A 188 7.07 -10.94 13.43
C ASP A 188 7.55 -11.51 12.10
N TYR A 189 7.89 -10.64 11.14
CA TYR A 189 8.30 -11.06 9.79
C TYR A 189 9.55 -11.91 9.77
N GLY A 190 10.55 -11.57 10.60
CA GLY A 190 11.79 -12.34 10.66
C GLY A 190 11.53 -13.81 11.03
N THR A 191 10.70 -14.03 12.05
CA THR A 191 10.33 -15.36 12.53
C THR A 191 9.47 -16.11 11.50
N ILE A 192 8.43 -15.44 10.94
CA ILE A 192 7.53 -16.04 9.96
C ILE A 192 8.29 -16.47 8.71
N PHE A 193 9.15 -15.60 8.15
CA PHE A 193 9.87 -15.91 6.91
C PHE A 193 10.97 -16.97 7.12
N ALA A 194 11.58 -17.01 8.29
CA ALA A 194 12.53 -18.09 8.64
C ALA A 194 11.81 -19.44 8.74
N ALA A 195 10.68 -19.48 9.43
CA ALA A 195 9.87 -20.69 9.57
C ALA A 195 9.27 -21.16 8.23
N ALA A 196 8.79 -20.24 7.39
CA ALA A 196 8.28 -20.57 6.06
C ALA A 196 9.35 -21.17 5.16
N ARG A 197 10.60 -20.66 5.21
CA ARG A 197 11.74 -21.23 4.46
C ARG A 197 12.12 -22.63 4.92
N SER A 198 12.04 -22.91 6.21
CA SER A 198 12.30 -24.27 6.72
C SER A 198 11.19 -25.26 6.40
N ALA A 199 9.94 -24.79 6.25
CA ALA A 199 8.80 -25.63 5.89
C ALA A 199 8.84 -26.16 4.45
N VAL A 200 9.63 -25.59 3.56
CA VAL A 200 9.81 -26.05 2.16
C VAL A 200 10.27 -27.51 2.07
N GLN A 201 10.95 -28.02 3.09
CA GLN A 201 11.51 -29.40 3.11
C GLN A 201 10.50 -30.46 3.63
N GLY A 202 9.29 -30.06 4.03
CA GLY A 202 8.31 -30.95 4.62
C GLY A 202 6.95 -30.96 3.90
N GLN A 203 6.00 -31.73 4.44
CA GLN A 203 4.61 -31.64 4.00
C GLN A 203 4.01 -30.30 4.46
N ILE A 204 3.54 -29.50 3.51
CA ILE A 204 2.97 -28.19 3.80
C ILE A 204 1.54 -28.38 4.33
N PRO A 205 1.21 -27.90 5.53
CA PRO A 205 -0.12 -28.02 6.09
C PRO A 205 -1.18 -27.31 5.21
N VAL A 206 -2.39 -27.86 5.12
CA VAL A 206 -3.50 -27.28 4.36
C VAL A 206 -3.79 -25.84 4.77
N ILE A 207 -3.63 -25.53 6.06
CA ILE A 207 -3.81 -24.17 6.61
C ILE A 207 -2.91 -23.11 5.91
N VAL A 208 -1.69 -23.49 5.49
CA VAL A 208 -0.78 -22.60 4.76
C VAL A 208 -1.29 -22.34 3.34
N HIS A 209 -1.86 -23.35 2.68
CA HIS A 209 -2.49 -23.16 1.37
C HIS A 209 -3.69 -22.20 1.46
N VAL A 210 -4.51 -22.32 2.50
CA VAL A 210 -5.64 -21.42 2.73
C VAL A 210 -5.16 -20.00 3.06
N ALA A 211 -4.12 -19.84 3.88
CA ALA A 211 -3.52 -18.54 4.19
C ALA A 211 -2.96 -17.87 2.92
N SER A 212 -2.25 -18.63 2.09
CA SER A 212 -1.72 -18.18 0.80
C SER A 212 -2.85 -17.73 -0.14
N ALA A 213 -3.91 -18.52 -0.28
CA ALA A 213 -5.07 -18.17 -1.09
C ALA A 213 -5.75 -16.88 -0.59
N ALA A 214 -5.86 -16.71 0.72
CA ALA A 214 -6.41 -15.49 1.32
C ALA A 214 -5.55 -14.25 1.00
N LEU A 215 -4.21 -14.35 1.09
CA LEU A 215 -3.29 -13.27 0.67
C LEU A 215 -3.46 -12.93 -0.81
N VAL A 216 -3.55 -13.94 -1.67
CA VAL A 216 -3.74 -13.76 -3.12
C VAL A 216 -5.06 -13.04 -3.40
N VAL A 217 -6.17 -13.49 -2.82
CA VAL A 217 -7.48 -12.83 -3.00
C VAL A 217 -7.44 -11.37 -2.51
N ALA A 218 -6.82 -11.12 -1.36
CA ALA A 218 -6.67 -9.76 -0.84
C ALA A 218 -5.87 -8.85 -1.80
N ALA A 219 -4.80 -9.37 -2.37
CA ALA A 219 -3.96 -8.66 -3.34
C ALA A 219 -4.73 -8.34 -4.63
N LEU A 220 -5.47 -9.31 -5.17
CA LEU A 220 -6.29 -9.14 -6.37
C LEU A 220 -7.37 -8.06 -6.18
N LEU A 221 -8.05 -8.05 -5.02
CA LEU A 221 -9.05 -7.03 -4.68
C LEU A 221 -8.42 -5.62 -4.55
N LYS A 222 -7.23 -5.52 -3.95
CA LYS A 222 -6.53 -4.24 -3.75
C LYS A 222 -5.99 -3.67 -5.05
N SER A 223 -5.51 -4.53 -5.97
CA SER A 223 -4.92 -4.14 -7.25
C SER A 223 -5.90 -4.10 -8.41
N ALA A 224 -7.20 -3.99 -8.11
CA ALA A 224 -8.26 -3.84 -9.11
C ALA A 224 -8.19 -4.89 -10.24
N GLN A 225 -7.97 -6.17 -9.89
CA GLN A 225 -7.94 -7.24 -10.87
C GLN A 225 -9.35 -7.59 -11.33
N PHE A 226 -9.47 -8.16 -12.53
CA PHE A 226 -10.75 -8.64 -13.05
C PHE A 226 -11.33 -9.74 -12.12
N PRO A 227 -12.64 -9.72 -11.81
CA PRO A 227 -13.70 -8.80 -12.29
C PRO A 227 -13.88 -7.53 -11.43
N MET A 228 -13.08 -7.34 -10.38
CA MET A 228 -13.26 -6.26 -9.40
C MET A 228 -12.56 -4.93 -9.77
N HIS A 229 -12.22 -4.73 -11.05
CA HIS A 229 -11.51 -3.52 -11.53
C HIS A 229 -12.39 -2.26 -11.63
N GLY A 230 -13.72 -2.41 -11.66
CA GLY A 230 -14.65 -1.32 -11.96
C GLY A 230 -14.56 -0.13 -11.01
N TRP A 231 -14.18 -0.34 -9.74
CA TRP A 231 -14.00 0.76 -8.81
C TRP A 231 -12.88 1.73 -9.23
N LEU A 232 -11.84 1.22 -9.92
CA LEU A 232 -10.71 2.05 -10.35
C LEU A 232 -11.08 2.95 -11.54
N THR A 233 -11.80 2.42 -12.52
CA THR A 233 -12.20 3.16 -13.71
C THR A 233 -13.21 4.29 -13.42
N GLU A 234 -13.98 4.15 -12.34
CA GLU A 234 -14.96 5.14 -11.92
C GLU A 234 -14.36 6.24 -11.02
N VAL A 235 -13.16 6.05 -10.47
CA VAL A 235 -12.47 7.03 -9.61
C VAL A 235 -11.99 8.27 -10.39
N MET A 236 -12.13 8.30 -11.72
CA MET A 236 -11.68 9.41 -12.57
C MET A 236 -12.35 10.76 -12.28
N GLU A 237 -13.48 10.77 -11.58
CA GLU A 237 -14.20 11.98 -11.14
C GLU A 237 -13.61 12.64 -9.89
N THR A 238 -12.61 12.02 -9.27
CA THR A 238 -11.94 12.55 -8.08
C THR A 238 -10.88 13.60 -8.45
N PRO A 239 -10.42 14.42 -7.47
CA PRO A 239 -9.33 15.36 -7.71
C PRO A 239 -8.09 14.70 -8.30
N THR A 240 -7.49 15.31 -9.32
CA THR A 240 -6.34 14.77 -10.05
C THR A 240 -5.16 14.33 -9.12
N PRO A 241 -4.81 15.07 -8.05
CA PRO A 241 -3.76 14.61 -7.12
C PRO A 241 -4.09 13.29 -6.43
N VAL A 242 -5.38 13.04 -6.12
CA VAL A 242 -5.84 11.76 -5.52
C VAL A 242 -5.68 10.63 -6.52
N SER A 243 -6.08 10.87 -7.78
CA SER A 243 -5.91 9.89 -8.86
C SER A 243 -4.42 9.56 -9.07
N ALA A 244 -3.53 10.56 -9.08
CA ALA A 244 -2.10 10.34 -9.20
C ALA A 244 -1.53 9.49 -8.05
N LEU A 245 -1.88 9.80 -6.80
CA LEU A 245 -1.46 9.00 -5.63
C LEU A 245 -2.00 7.57 -5.69
N LEU A 246 -3.22 7.39 -6.17
CA LEU A 246 -3.85 6.09 -6.30
C LEU A 246 -3.10 5.23 -7.31
N HIS A 247 -2.84 5.75 -8.52
CA HIS A 247 -2.19 5.00 -9.59
C HIS A 247 -0.70 4.72 -9.32
N ALA A 248 0.01 5.65 -8.70
CA ALA A 248 1.44 5.51 -8.46
C ALA A 248 1.82 4.88 -7.11
N GLY A 249 0.88 4.79 -6.16
CA GLY A 249 1.18 4.34 -4.80
C GLY A 249 0.25 3.25 -4.29
N ILE A 250 -1.04 3.57 -4.16
CA ILE A 250 -1.96 2.76 -3.34
C ILE A 250 -2.35 1.44 -4.03
N ILE A 251 -2.51 1.45 -5.35
CA ILE A 251 -2.91 0.26 -6.11
C ILE A 251 -1.78 -0.79 -6.13
N ASN A 252 -0.52 -0.35 -6.07
CA ASN A 252 0.64 -1.22 -6.02
C ASN A 252 0.75 -2.02 -4.71
N ALA A 253 -0.04 -1.65 -3.68
CA ALA A 253 -0.02 -2.33 -2.40
C ALA A 253 -0.40 -3.81 -2.49
N GLY A 254 -1.21 -4.22 -3.49
CA GLY A 254 -1.52 -5.64 -3.70
C GLY A 254 -0.31 -6.43 -4.17
N GLY A 255 0.45 -5.95 -5.16
CA GLY A 255 1.70 -6.57 -5.58
C GLY A 255 2.75 -6.55 -4.48
N PHE A 256 2.84 -5.42 -3.75
CA PHE A 256 3.69 -5.37 -2.56
C PHE A 256 3.32 -6.44 -1.54
N LEU A 257 2.03 -6.71 -1.30
CA LEU A 257 1.57 -7.80 -0.42
C LEU A 257 2.09 -9.16 -0.88
N ILE A 258 1.96 -9.50 -2.16
CA ILE A 258 2.44 -10.77 -2.72
C ILE A 258 3.97 -10.88 -2.58
N LEU A 259 4.71 -9.86 -2.97
CA LEU A 259 6.17 -9.84 -2.86
C LEU A 259 6.63 -9.91 -1.41
N ARG A 260 5.97 -9.20 -0.48
CA ARG A 260 6.30 -9.21 0.94
C ARG A 260 6.12 -10.59 1.57
N PHE A 261 5.06 -11.29 1.21
CA PHE A 261 4.74 -12.62 1.73
C PHE A 261 5.07 -13.73 0.72
N SER A 262 5.96 -13.47 -0.24
CA SER A 262 6.35 -14.45 -1.26
C SER A 262 6.82 -15.78 -0.67
N SER A 263 7.53 -15.77 0.47
CA SER A 263 7.95 -16.99 1.18
C SER A 263 6.78 -17.86 1.67
N ILE A 264 5.59 -17.31 1.85
CA ILE A 264 4.37 -18.07 2.21
C ILE A 264 3.58 -18.43 0.95
N VAL A 265 3.43 -17.47 0.03
CA VAL A 265 2.65 -17.65 -1.20
C VAL A 265 3.29 -18.72 -2.09
N SER A 266 4.62 -18.77 -2.17
CA SER A 266 5.37 -19.77 -2.93
C SER A 266 5.20 -21.21 -2.42
N LEU A 267 4.78 -21.41 -1.16
CA LEU A 267 4.46 -22.73 -0.64
C LEU A 267 3.17 -23.32 -1.22
N SER A 268 2.34 -22.52 -1.91
CA SER A 268 1.06 -22.95 -2.45
C SER A 268 1.01 -22.82 -3.97
N THR A 269 1.40 -23.88 -4.69
CA THR A 269 1.30 -23.92 -6.16
C THR A 269 -0.09 -23.57 -6.67
N PRO A 270 -1.23 -24.06 -6.08
CA PRO A 270 -2.55 -23.66 -6.52
C PRO A 270 -2.80 -22.15 -6.43
N SER A 271 -2.31 -21.51 -5.37
CA SER A 271 -2.46 -20.06 -5.18
C SER A 271 -1.65 -19.27 -6.21
N LEU A 272 -0.44 -19.72 -6.54
CA LEU A 272 0.39 -19.13 -7.61
C LEU A 272 -0.25 -19.27 -8.98
N VAL A 273 -0.76 -20.47 -9.31
CA VAL A 273 -1.46 -20.70 -10.59
C VAL A 273 -2.71 -19.80 -10.70
N PHE A 274 -3.49 -19.70 -9.63
CA PHE A 274 -4.65 -18.81 -9.60
C PHE A 274 -4.25 -17.34 -9.78
N LEU A 275 -3.19 -16.88 -9.10
CA LEU A 275 -2.64 -15.52 -9.25
C LEU A 275 -2.21 -15.25 -10.68
N ALA A 276 -1.46 -16.17 -11.31
CA ALA A 276 -0.98 -16.05 -12.68
C ALA A 276 -2.13 -16.02 -13.70
N ILE A 277 -3.15 -16.87 -13.53
CA ILE A 277 -4.31 -16.90 -14.45
C ILE A 277 -5.08 -15.58 -14.36
N VAL A 278 -5.41 -15.11 -13.14
CA VAL A 278 -6.18 -13.87 -12.98
C VAL A 278 -5.35 -12.66 -13.42
N GLY A 279 -4.06 -12.62 -13.08
CA GLY A 279 -3.13 -11.56 -13.49
C GLY A 279 -2.98 -11.50 -15.02
N GLY A 280 -2.69 -12.62 -15.65
CA GLY A 280 -2.54 -12.71 -17.12
C GLY A 280 -3.82 -12.34 -17.85
N PHE A 281 -4.97 -12.85 -17.40
CA PHE A 281 -6.27 -12.45 -17.97
C PHE A 281 -6.53 -10.96 -17.81
N THR A 282 -6.25 -10.38 -16.62
CA THR A 282 -6.44 -8.95 -16.35
C THR A 282 -5.52 -8.09 -17.22
N ALA A 283 -4.26 -8.51 -17.40
CA ALA A 283 -3.30 -7.82 -18.26
C ALA A 283 -3.81 -7.75 -19.72
N LEU A 284 -4.25 -8.88 -20.25
CA LEU A 284 -4.81 -8.96 -21.60
C LEU A 284 -6.10 -8.14 -21.73
N PHE A 285 -7.05 -8.35 -20.82
CA PHE A 285 -8.33 -7.64 -20.78
C PHE A 285 -8.12 -6.12 -20.71
N GLY A 286 -7.31 -5.65 -19.77
CA GLY A 286 -7.04 -4.23 -19.57
C GLY A 286 -6.38 -3.59 -20.80
N SER A 287 -5.43 -4.28 -21.43
CA SER A 287 -4.74 -3.81 -22.64
C SER A 287 -5.69 -3.68 -23.83
N VAL A 288 -6.58 -4.66 -24.04
CA VAL A 288 -7.55 -4.61 -25.14
C VAL A 288 -8.58 -3.51 -24.90
N VAL A 289 -9.15 -3.42 -23.69
CA VAL A 289 -10.17 -2.41 -23.38
C VAL A 289 -9.59 -1.00 -23.42
N MET A 290 -8.33 -0.81 -23.02
CA MET A 290 -7.64 0.49 -23.11
C MET A 290 -7.69 1.07 -24.53
N LEU A 291 -7.53 0.23 -25.56
CA LEU A 291 -7.52 0.66 -26.96
C LEU A 291 -8.89 1.15 -27.45
N THR A 292 -9.98 0.74 -26.80
CA THR A 292 -11.35 1.10 -27.18
C THR A 292 -11.86 2.37 -26.48
N GLN A 293 -11.08 2.91 -25.53
CA GLN A 293 -11.53 4.08 -24.74
C GLN A 293 -11.35 5.39 -25.50
N THR A 294 -12.38 6.23 -25.47
CA THR A 294 -12.36 7.58 -26.07
C THR A 294 -11.83 8.63 -25.07
N SER A 295 -11.98 8.40 -23.78
CA SER A 295 -11.48 9.29 -22.71
C SER A 295 -10.07 8.93 -22.32
N ILE A 296 -9.13 9.88 -22.40
CA ILE A 296 -7.73 9.72 -21.99
C ILE A 296 -7.62 9.25 -20.53
N LYS A 297 -8.42 9.81 -19.62
CA LYS A 297 -8.40 9.41 -18.21
C LYS A 297 -8.80 7.95 -18.02
N VAL A 298 -9.85 7.50 -18.69
CA VAL A 298 -10.31 6.11 -18.61
C VAL A 298 -9.30 5.16 -19.26
N SER A 299 -8.72 5.56 -20.40
CA SER A 299 -7.62 4.80 -21.04
C SER A 299 -6.44 4.61 -20.08
N LEU A 300 -6.01 5.66 -19.37
CA LEU A 300 -4.96 5.57 -18.35
C LEU A 300 -5.34 4.65 -17.18
N ALA A 301 -6.62 4.64 -16.78
CA ALA A 301 -7.09 3.72 -15.74
C ALA A 301 -6.98 2.25 -16.20
N PHE A 302 -7.38 1.93 -17.43
CA PHE A 302 -7.23 0.58 -17.98
C PHE A 302 -5.77 0.21 -18.22
N SER A 303 -4.91 1.17 -18.60
CA SER A 303 -3.46 0.99 -18.62
C SER A 303 -2.93 0.54 -17.25
N THR A 304 -3.39 1.19 -16.17
CA THR A 304 -3.01 0.78 -14.80
C THR A 304 -3.54 -0.61 -14.46
N VAL A 305 -4.78 -0.95 -14.82
CA VAL A 305 -5.34 -2.31 -14.63
C VAL A 305 -4.48 -3.35 -15.34
N ALA A 306 -4.07 -3.08 -16.58
CA ALA A 306 -3.20 -3.96 -17.35
C ALA A 306 -1.83 -4.15 -16.68
N GLN A 307 -1.18 -3.05 -16.26
CA GLN A 307 0.12 -3.09 -15.57
C GLN A 307 0.04 -3.87 -14.24
N MET A 308 -1.03 -3.67 -13.48
CA MET A 308 -1.26 -4.47 -12.26
C MET A 308 -1.48 -5.94 -12.57
N GLY A 309 -2.11 -6.26 -13.71
CA GLY A 309 -2.23 -7.64 -14.21
C GLY A 309 -0.88 -8.27 -14.51
N PHE A 310 0.01 -7.55 -15.19
CA PHE A 310 1.39 -8.01 -15.44
C PHE A 310 2.15 -8.25 -14.14
N MET A 311 2.08 -7.33 -13.19
CA MET A 311 2.72 -7.46 -11.87
C MET A 311 2.23 -8.69 -11.07
N MET A 312 0.99 -9.15 -11.31
CA MET A 312 0.45 -10.35 -10.66
C MET A 312 0.77 -11.64 -11.44
N LEU A 313 1.12 -11.53 -12.73
CA LEU A 313 1.50 -12.65 -13.57
C LEU A 313 2.95 -13.08 -13.33
N GLU A 314 3.85 -12.11 -13.09
CA GLU A 314 5.28 -12.32 -12.81
C GLU A 314 5.53 -12.89 -11.39
#